data_66ec6c344bb9f179c9bcb290197ada4b
#
_entry.id   66ec6c344bb9f179c9bcb290197ada4b
#
_cell.length_a   1.000
_cell.length_b   1.000
_cell.length_c   1.000
_cell.angle_alpha   90.00
_cell.angle_beta   90.00
_cell.angle_gamma   90.00
#
_symmetry.space_group_name_H-M   'P 1'
#
loop_
_entity.id
_entity.type
_entity.pdbx_description
1 polymer ?
#
loop_
_entity_poly.entity_id
_entity_poly.type
_entity_poly.pdbx_seq_one_letter_code
_entity_poly.pdbx_strand_id
1 'polypeptide(L)'
;MNFYNKEGELEVLKDMNFSLEEEEILTLLGPSGCGKSTILNILTNLLKPTKGEVKINRNIGYMFQKDNLLEWRNIIDNITIGLEIQHKKTPEALENVENLLKTYGLWDFKNMYPKELSGGMRQRVALIRTLSVNPDILLLDEPFSALDYQTRLLVSDDVYKIIRNEKKSAILVTHDISEAISMSDKVAVLSTRPATVKNIYNINLRENQNLTPLQTRNIPQFQEYFDKLWKEFDSNETR
;
A
#
# COMPACT_ATOMS: atom_id res chain seq x y z
N MET A 1 -6.85 -11.29 17.11
CA MET A 1 -7.10 -12.22 15.97
C MET A 1 -6.34 -13.49 16.19
N ASN A 2 -7.05 -14.62 16.26
CA ASN A 2 -6.47 -15.91 16.58
C ASN A 2 -6.75 -16.88 15.44
N PHE A 3 -5.75 -17.68 15.09
CA PHE A 3 -5.87 -18.81 14.18
C PHE A 3 -5.77 -20.11 14.97
N TYR A 4 -6.46 -21.13 14.49
CA TYR A 4 -6.41 -22.46 15.09
C TYR A 4 -5.76 -23.43 14.09
N ASN A 5 -4.72 -24.12 14.53
CA ASN A 5 -4.06 -25.17 13.77
C ASN A 5 -3.97 -26.45 14.60
N LYS A 6 -3.33 -27.49 14.06
CA LYS A 6 -3.16 -28.78 14.77
C LYS A 6 -2.32 -28.67 16.05
N GLU A 7 -1.53 -27.62 16.19
CA GLU A 7 -0.64 -27.38 17.34
C GLU A 7 -1.30 -26.50 18.42
N GLY A 8 -2.51 -25.96 18.14
CA GLY A 8 -3.28 -25.14 19.07
C GLY A 8 -3.69 -23.79 18.53
N GLU A 9 -3.95 -22.85 19.44
CA GLU A 9 -4.33 -21.48 19.16
C GLU A 9 -3.10 -20.61 18.94
N LEU A 10 -3.06 -19.89 17.83
CA LEU A 10 -2.02 -18.93 17.49
C LEU A 10 -2.60 -17.52 17.49
N GLU A 11 -2.27 -16.71 18.50
CA GLU A 11 -2.62 -15.30 18.53
C GLU A 11 -1.68 -14.51 17.60
N VAL A 12 -2.26 -13.89 16.55
CA VAL A 12 -1.51 -13.12 15.55
C VAL A 12 -1.60 -11.63 15.79
N LEU A 13 -2.81 -11.13 16.14
CA LEU A 13 -3.04 -9.70 16.38
C LEU A 13 -3.74 -9.53 17.74
N LYS A 14 -3.28 -8.56 18.52
CA LYS A 14 -3.82 -8.23 19.83
C LYS A 14 -3.98 -6.71 19.95
N ASP A 15 -5.14 -6.27 20.43
CA ASP A 15 -5.44 -4.87 20.77
C ASP A 15 -5.01 -3.86 19.70
N MET A 16 -5.36 -4.15 18.42
CA MET A 16 -5.06 -3.29 17.28
C MET A 16 -6.00 -2.08 17.26
N ASN A 17 -5.47 -0.88 17.43
CA ASN A 17 -6.25 0.36 17.36
C ASN A 17 -5.52 1.41 16.52
N PHE A 18 -6.13 1.82 15.42
CA PHE A 18 -5.67 2.92 14.57
C PHE A 18 -6.83 3.48 13.73
N SER A 19 -6.67 4.68 13.23
CA SER A 19 -7.61 5.33 12.31
C SER A 19 -6.89 5.86 11.08
N LEU A 20 -7.63 6.02 9.99
CA LEU A 20 -7.19 6.63 8.75
C LEU A 20 -8.13 7.80 8.43
N GLU A 21 -7.56 8.97 8.21
CA GLU A 21 -8.30 10.16 7.81
C GLU A 21 -8.44 10.26 6.28
N GLU A 22 -9.28 11.18 5.80
CA GLU A 22 -9.43 11.42 4.36
C GLU A 22 -8.13 11.97 3.76
N GLU A 23 -7.77 11.50 2.58
CA GLU A 23 -6.55 11.86 1.84
C GLU A 23 -5.24 11.58 2.60
N GLU A 24 -5.29 10.82 3.70
CA GLU A 24 -4.14 10.44 4.53
C GLU A 24 -3.48 9.15 4.01
N ILE A 25 -2.15 9.10 4.09
CA ILE A 25 -1.37 7.89 3.91
C ILE A 25 -0.85 7.42 5.28
N LEU A 26 -1.41 6.32 5.78
CA LEU A 26 -0.95 5.64 6.99
C LEU A 26 -0.09 4.45 6.63
N THR A 27 1.13 4.39 7.15
CA THR A 27 1.95 3.18 7.01
C THR A 27 1.89 2.30 8.26
N LEU A 28 1.67 1.01 8.06
CA LEU A 28 1.85 -0.03 9.06
C LEU A 28 3.27 -0.60 8.90
N LEU A 29 4.18 -0.14 9.75
CA LEU A 29 5.58 -0.56 9.76
C LEU A 29 5.77 -1.70 10.76
N GLY A 30 6.28 -2.84 10.32
CA GLY A 30 6.50 -3.97 11.22
C GLY A 30 7.35 -5.09 10.61
N PRO A 31 7.94 -5.96 11.43
CA PRO A 31 8.78 -7.05 10.97
C PRO A 31 8.00 -8.05 10.10
N SER A 32 8.73 -8.82 9.29
CA SER A 32 8.13 -9.88 8.49
C SER A 32 7.41 -10.90 9.37
N GLY A 33 6.21 -11.32 8.94
CA GLY A 33 5.42 -12.30 9.67
C GLY A 33 4.70 -11.79 10.94
N CYS A 34 4.77 -10.51 11.28
CA CYS A 34 4.05 -10.00 12.47
C CYS A 34 2.52 -10.01 12.32
N GLY A 35 1.99 -10.01 11.09
CA GLY A 35 0.54 -10.05 10.84
C GLY A 35 0.00 -8.92 9.96
N LYS A 36 0.85 -8.16 9.25
CA LYS A 36 0.48 -7.03 8.40
C LYS A 36 -0.58 -7.41 7.34
N SER A 37 -0.34 -8.47 6.57
CA SER A 37 -1.32 -8.95 5.57
C SER A 37 -2.60 -9.50 6.24
N THR A 38 -2.52 -9.99 7.49
CA THR A 38 -3.72 -10.36 8.26
C THR A 38 -4.58 -9.13 8.56
N ILE A 39 -3.96 -7.99 8.90
CA ILE A 39 -4.68 -6.72 9.09
C ILE A 39 -5.38 -6.33 7.79
N LEU A 40 -4.67 -6.33 6.65
CA LEU A 40 -5.27 -5.99 5.35
C LEU A 40 -6.44 -6.93 4.99
N ASN A 41 -6.31 -8.22 5.25
CA ASN A 41 -7.40 -9.18 5.01
C ASN A 41 -8.61 -8.94 5.92
N ILE A 42 -8.41 -8.44 7.14
CA ILE A 42 -9.50 -8.03 8.03
C ILE A 42 -10.16 -6.75 7.50
N LEU A 43 -9.37 -5.76 7.08
CA LEU A 43 -9.90 -4.51 6.52
C LEU A 43 -10.72 -4.73 5.24
N THR A 44 -10.35 -5.72 4.41
CA THR A 44 -11.09 -6.11 3.20
C THR A 44 -12.25 -7.08 3.46
N ASN A 45 -12.51 -7.41 4.73
CA ASN A 45 -13.53 -8.39 5.14
C ASN A 45 -13.32 -9.81 4.56
N LEU A 46 -12.10 -10.11 4.10
CA LEU A 46 -11.69 -11.48 3.75
C LEU A 46 -11.49 -12.36 4.98
N LEU A 47 -11.16 -11.75 6.12
CA LEU A 47 -11.10 -12.39 7.42
C LEU A 47 -11.95 -11.59 8.42
N LYS A 48 -12.70 -12.32 9.26
CA LYS A 48 -13.43 -11.71 10.38
C LYS A 48 -12.52 -11.67 11.60
N PRO A 49 -12.42 -10.54 12.32
CA PRO A 49 -11.65 -10.48 13.56
C PRO A 49 -12.29 -11.39 14.62
N THR A 50 -11.47 -12.06 15.44
CA THR A 50 -11.95 -12.91 16.54
C THR A 50 -12.66 -12.07 17.61
N LYS A 51 -12.19 -10.84 17.87
CA LYS A 51 -12.76 -9.85 18.79
C LYS A 51 -12.54 -8.46 18.23
N GLY A 52 -13.34 -7.49 18.67
CA GLY A 52 -13.28 -6.12 18.20
C GLY A 52 -14.11 -5.89 16.92
N GLU A 53 -14.02 -4.71 16.37
CA GLU A 53 -14.78 -4.29 15.20
C GLU A 53 -13.92 -3.47 14.25
N VAL A 54 -14.29 -3.50 12.97
CA VAL A 54 -13.72 -2.65 11.92
C VAL A 54 -14.85 -1.79 11.34
N LYS A 55 -14.62 -0.48 11.30
CA LYS A 55 -15.61 0.47 10.78
C LYS A 55 -15.06 1.11 9.49
N ILE A 56 -15.52 0.62 8.35
CA ILE A 56 -15.15 1.14 7.03
C ILE A 56 -16.44 1.28 6.21
N ASN A 57 -16.81 2.53 5.89
CA ASN A 57 -17.98 2.86 5.08
C ASN A 57 -17.58 3.36 3.69
N ARG A 58 -16.47 2.87 3.16
CA ARG A 58 -15.84 3.32 1.93
C ARG A 58 -15.43 2.12 1.06
N ASN A 59 -15.34 2.34 -0.24
CA ASN A 59 -14.86 1.32 -1.17
C ASN A 59 -13.34 1.14 -1.05
N ILE A 60 -12.89 -0.12 -1.00
CA ILE A 60 -11.48 -0.46 -0.85
C ILE A 60 -10.95 -1.03 -2.16
N GLY A 61 -9.78 -0.54 -2.57
CA GLY A 61 -8.94 -1.15 -3.58
C GLY A 61 -7.73 -1.82 -2.94
N TYR A 62 -7.46 -3.09 -3.27
CA TYR A 62 -6.35 -3.83 -2.70
C TYR A 62 -5.29 -4.14 -3.76
N MET A 63 -4.09 -3.62 -3.55
CA MET A 63 -2.90 -3.94 -4.33
C MET A 63 -2.04 -4.93 -3.54
N PHE A 64 -1.90 -6.13 -4.07
CA PHE A 64 -1.13 -7.21 -3.46
C PHE A 64 0.38 -6.98 -3.60
N GLN A 65 1.18 -7.65 -2.78
CA GLN A 65 2.63 -7.63 -2.81
C GLN A 65 3.21 -7.98 -4.20
N LYS A 66 2.63 -8.97 -4.87
CA LYS A 66 2.90 -9.25 -6.28
C LYS A 66 1.90 -8.50 -7.14
N ASP A 67 2.32 -8.05 -8.32
CA ASP A 67 1.44 -7.34 -9.25
C ASP A 67 0.21 -8.17 -9.69
N ASN A 68 0.33 -9.50 -9.69
CA ASN A 68 -0.71 -10.45 -10.05
C ASN A 68 -1.43 -10.07 -11.37
N LEU A 69 -0.66 -9.59 -12.35
CA LEU A 69 -1.16 -9.34 -13.68
C LEU A 69 -1.42 -10.68 -14.38
N LEU A 70 -2.51 -10.74 -15.14
CA LEU A 70 -2.85 -11.92 -15.92
C LEU A 70 -1.97 -11.95 -17.17
N GLU A 71 -1.03 -12.87 -17.22
CA GLU A 71 -0.01 -12.96 -18.29
C GLU A 71 -0.59 -13.18 -19.68
N TRP A 72 -1.82 -13.72 -19.77
CA TRP A 72 -2.55 -13.98 -21.02
C TRP A 72 -3.47 -12.83 -21.45
N ARG A 73 -3.53 -11.75 -20.65
CA ARG A 73 -4.26 -10.51 -20.99
C ARG A 73 -3.28 -9.39 -21.26
N ASN A 74 -3.60 -8.52 -22.22
CA ASN A 74 -2.87 -7.27 -22.42
C ASN A 74 -3.09 -6.30 -21.25
N ILE A 75 -2.43 -5.15 -21.27
CA ILE A 75 -2.43 -4.21 -20.15
C ILE A 75 -3.80 -3.58 -19.95
N ILE A 76 -4.47 -3.15 -21.01
CA ILE A 76 -5.80 -2.54 -20.88
C ILE A 76 -6.83 -3.54 -20.34
N ASP A 77 -6.77 -4.80 -20.74
CA ASP A 77 -7.65 -5.85 -20.26
C ASP A 77 -7.33 -6.25 -18.79
N ASN A 78 -6.05 -6.18 -18.38
CA ASN A 78 -5.67 -6.31 -16.99
C ASN A 78 -6.24 -5.19 -16.12
N ILE A 79 -6.18 -3.94 -16.59
CA ILE A 79 -6.65 -2.77 -15.84
C ILE A 79 -8.19 -2.80 -15.73
N THR A 80 -8.88 -3.16 -16.80
CA THR A 80 -10.35 -3.13 -16.82
C THR A 80 -11.03 -4.35 -16.20
N ILE A 81 -10.27 -5.37 -15.75
CA ILE A 81 -10.84 -6.61 -15.21
C ILE A 81 -11.80 -6.38 -14.03
N GLY A 82 -11.47 -5.44 -13.14
CA GLY A 82 -12.32 -5.10 -11.99
C GLY A 82 -13.67 -4.51 -12.44
N LEU A 83 -13.66 -3.68 -13.49
CA LEU A 83 -14.86 -3.12 -14.09
C LEU A 83 -15.69 -4.21 -14.80
N GLU A 84 -15.02 -5.15 -15.46
CA GLU A 84 -15.66 -6.30 -16.11
C GLU A 84 -16.41 -7.17 -15.10
N ILE A 85 -15.73 -7.56 -14.00
CA ILE A 85 -16.32 -8.39 -12.95
C ILE A 85 -17.49 -7.69 -12.24
N GLN A 86 -17.40 -6.38 -12.04
CA GLN A 86 -18.45 -5.58 -11.40
C GLN A 86 -19.58 -5.19 -12.37
N HIS A 87 -19.52 -5.56 -13.63
CA HIS A 87 -20.44 -5.13 -14.71
C HIS A 87 -20.53 -3.60 -14.82
N LYS A 88 -19.43 -2.89 -14.56
CA LYS A 88 -19.31 -1.42 -14.60
C LYS A 88 -18.41 -0.91 -15.73
N LYS A 89 -18.20 -1.69 -16.78
CA LYS A 89 -17.38 -1.29 -17.94
C LYS A 89 -18.19 -0.34 -18.85
N THR A 90 -18.51 0.84 -18.31
CA THR A 90 -19.22 1.90 -19.04
C THR A 90 -18.26 2.75 -19.87
N PRO A 91 -18.76 3.54 -20.85
CA PRO A 91 -17.91 4.47 -21.61
C PRO A 91 -17.14 5.43 -20.70
N GLU A 92 -17.76 5.98 -19.67
CA GLU A 92 -17.15 6.91 -18.71
C GLU A 92 -16.03 6.23 -17.90
N ALA A 93 -16.24 4.98 -17.47
CA ALA A 93 -15.23 4.22 -16.75
C ALA A 93 -14.03 3.90 -17.65
N LEU A 94 -14.25 3.61 -18.93
CA LEU A 94 -13.19 3.39 -19.90
C LEU A 94 -12.42 4.67 -20.21
N GLU A 95 -13.11 5.80 -20.35
CA GLU A 95 -12.46 7.12 -20.50
C GLU A 95 -11.58 7.46 -19.31
N ASN A 96 -12.04 7.18 -18.08
CA ASN A 96 -11.22 7.34 -16.86
C ASN A 96 -9.96 6.46 -16.90
N VAL A 97 -10.08 5.19 -17.30
CA VAL A 97 -8.92 4.29 -17.47
C VAL A 97 -7.96 4.83 -18.53
N GLU A 98 -8.47 5.35 -19.65
CA GLU A 98 -7.65 5.97 -20.69
C GLU A 98 -6.88 7.18 -20.15
N ASN A 99 -7.54 8.05 -19.38
CA ASN A 99 -6.93 9.20 -18.75
C ASN A 99 -5.84 8.79 -17.75
N LEU A 100 -6.08 7.79 -16.90
CA LEU A 100 -5.06 7.23 -15.99
C LEU A 100 -3.85 6.70 -16.78
N LEU A 101 -4.06 5.93 -17.84
CA LEU A 101 -2.98 5.41 -18.66
C LEU A 101 -2.15 6.52 -19.32
N LYS A 102 -2.80 7.58 -19.82
CA LYS A 102 -2.13 8.74 -20.42
C LYS A 102 -1.34 9.54 -19.37
N THR A 103 -1.98 9.87 -18.26
CA THR A 103 -1.40 10.67 -17.18
C THR A 103 -0.15 9.99 -16.60
N TYR A 104 -0.17 8.67 -16.47
CA TYR A 104 0.92 7.92 -15.85
C TYR A 104 1.85 7.21 -16.85
N GLY A 105 1.81 7.65 -18.14
CA GLY A 105 2.78 7.27 -19.16
C GLY A 105 2.73 5.81 -19.61
N LEU A 106 1.56 5.19 -19.55
CA LEU A 106 1.36 3.79 -19.92
C LEU A 106 0.45 3.59 -21.16
N TRP A 107 -0.03 4.68 -21.76
CA TRP A 107 -0.96 4.61 -22.88
C TRP A 107 -0.42 3.84 -24.10
N ASP A 108 0.84 4.10 -24.46
CA ASP A 108 1.49 3.46 -25.61
C ASP A 108 1.73 1.96 -25.41
N PHE A 109 1.68 1.51 -24.15
CA PHE A 109 1.91 0.12 -23.73
C PHE A 109 0.60 -0.66 -23.52
N LYS A 110 -0.57 -0.05 -23.70
CA LYS A 110 -1.88 -0.63 -23.35
C LYS A 110 -2.19 -1.99 -24.01
N ASN A 111 -1.64 -2.22 -25.22
CA ASN A 111 -1.83 -3.46 -25.97
C ASN A 111 -0.73 -4.50 -25.72
N MET A 112 0.32 -4.16 -24.97
CA MET A 112 1.39 -5.08 -24.59
C MET A 112 0.92 -6.05 -23.51
N TYR A 113 1.67 -7.14 -23.35
CA TYR A 113 1.44 -8.13 -22.29
C TYR A 113 2.39 -7.89 -21.11
N PRO A 114 2.04 -8.37 -19.88
CA PRO A 114 2.85 -8.16 -18.69
C PRO A 114 4.33 -8.51 -18.83
N LYS A 115 4.66 -9.59 -19.54
CA LYS A 115 6.03 -10.06 -19.78
C LYS A 115 6.91 -9.06 -20.58
N GLU A 116 6.28 -8.11 -21.28
CA GLU A 116 6.97 -7.11 -22.12
C GLU A 116 7.29 -5.83 -21.32
N LEU A 117 6.81 -5.73 -20.06
CA LEU A 117 6.97 -4.57 -19.20
C LEU A 117 8.12 -4.73 -18.20
N SER A 118 8.76 -3.61 -17.84
CA SER A 118 9.66 -3.56 -16.68
C SER A 118 8.90 -3.78 -15.36
N GLY A 119 9.63 -4.16 -14.29
CA GLY A 119 9.03 -4.33 -12.97
C GLY A 119 8.30 -3.08 -12.47
N GLY A 120 8.88 -1.89 -12.66
CA GLY A 120 8.23 -0.64 -12.29
C GLY A 120 6.98 -0.32 -13.11
N MET A 121 6.97 -0.65 -14.40
CA MET A 121 5.76 -0.52 -15.24
C MET A 121 4.67 -1.48 -14.76
N ARG A 122 5.00 -2.72 -14.44
CA ARG A 122 4.05 -3.71 -13.90
C ARG A 122 3.42 -3.22 -12.61
N GLN A 123 4.19 -2.61 -11.69
CA GLN A 123 3.66 -2.03 -10.45
C GLN A 123 2.70 -0.87 -10.71
N ARG A 124 3.03 0.04 -11.63
CA ARG A 124 2.12 1.12 -12.04
C ARG A 124 0.83 0.58 -12.66
N VAL A 125 0.92 -0.44 -13.51
CA VAL A 125 -0.27 -1.12 -14.07
C VAL A 125 -1.13 -1.73 -12.98
N ALA A 126 -0.55 -2.40 -11.99
CA ALA A 126 -1.27 -2.98 -10.86
C ALA A 126 -1.99 -1.90 -10.02
N LEU A 127 -1.33 -0.75 -9.81
CA LEU A 127 -1.96 0.39 -9.13
C LEU A 127 -3.12 0.98 -9.96
N ILE A 128 -2.92 1.21 -11.25
CA ILE A 128 -3.98 1.74 -12.14
C ILE A 128 -5.16 0.76 -12.21
N ARG A 129 -4.90 -0.56 -12.26
CA ARG A 129 -5.95 -1.59 -12.16
C ARG A 129 -6.75 -1.45 -10.86
N THR A 130 -6.07 -1.19 -9.75
CA THR A 130 -6.74 -0.98 -8.46
C THR A 130 -7.55 0.32 -8.46
N LEU A 131 -7.03 1.39 -9.07
CA LEU A 131 -7.71 2.69 -9.21
C LEU A 131 -8.88 2.67 -10.20
N SER A 132 -8.86 1.78 -11.20
CA SER A 132 -9.87 1.74 -12.27
C SER A 132 -11.30 1.54 -11.74
N VAL A 133 -11.45 0.88 -10.59
CA VAL A 133 -12.75 0.69 -9.92
C VAL A 133 -13.11 1.85 -8.98
N ASN A 134 -12.35 2.94 -9.03
CA ASN A 134 -12.53 4.17 -8.25
C ASN A 134 -12.73 3.91 -6.74
N PRO A 135 -11.76 3.28 -6.06
CA PRO A 135 -11.83 3.10 -4.62
C PRO A 135 -11.64 4.43 -3.87
N ASP A 136 -12.14 4.50 -2.64
CA ASP A 136 -11.88 5.63 -1.73
C ASP A 136 -10.58 5.41 -0.95
N ILE A 137 -10.30 4.15 -0.60
CA ILE A 137 -9.15 3.73 0.20
C ILE A 137 -8.31 2.71 -0.59
N LEU A 138 -7.01 2.93 -0.64
CA LEU A 138 -6.04 2.00 -1.20
C LEU A 138 -5.34 1.22 -0.10
N LEU A 139 -5.32 -0.10 -0.19
CA LEU A 139 -4.49 -0.97 0.63
C LEU A 139 -3.32 -1.47 -0.22
N LEU A 140 -2.10 -1.18 0.20
CA LEU A 140 -0.87 -1.48 -0.52
C LEU A 140 -0.01 -2.44 0.31
N ASP A 141 0.05 -3.71 -0.07
CA ASP A 141 0.79 -4.75 0.65
C ASP A 141 2.21 -4.89 0.09
N GLU A 142 3.19 -4.30 0.76
CA GLU A 142 4.62 -4.31 0.39
C GLU A 142 4.85 -4.03 -1.12
N PRO A 143 4.30 -2.94 -1.69
CA PRO A 143 4.19 -2.75 -3.14
C PRO A 143 5.53 -2.66 -3.87
N PHE A 144 6.64 -2.44 -3.15
CA PHE A 144 7.96 -2.22 -3.75
C PHE A 144 8.95 -3.34 -3.45
N SER A 145 8.57 -4.37 -2.69
CA SER A 145 9.48 -5.42 -2.18
C SER A 145 10.17 -6.24 -3.29
N ALA A 146 9.54 -6.38 -4.47
CA ALA A 146 10.07 -7.13 -5.60
C ALA A 146 10.98 -6.30 -6.53
N LEU A 147 11.21 -5.00 -6.24
CA LEU A 147 11.98 -4.10 -7.08
C LEU A 147 13.41 -3.93 -6.56
N ASP A 148 14.36 -3.77 -7.47
CA ASP A 148 15.71 -3.31 -7.12
C ASP A 148 15.68 -1.90 -6.51
N TYR A 149 16.75 -1.52 -5.82
CA TYR A 149 16.79 -0.28 -5.03
C TYR A 149 16.52 0.98 -5.88
N GLN A 150 17.11 1.11 -7.05
CA GLN A 150 16.95 2.30 -7.89
C GLN A 150 15.53 2.41 -8.45
N THR A 151 15.03 1.31 -9.01
CA THR A 151 13.65 1.22 -9.52
C THR A 151 12.65 1.50 -8.40
N ARG A 152 12.89 0.98 -7.19
CA ARG A 152 12.05 1.20 -6.00
C ARG A 152 11.90 2.67 -5.67
N LEU A 153 12.99 3.44 -5.68
CA LEU A 153 12.96 4.88 -5.41
C LEU A 153 12.08 5.64 -6.42
N LEU A 154 12.25 5.35 -7.71
CA LEU A 154 11.48 6.01 -8.77
C LEU A 154 10.00 5.61 -8.72
N VAL A 155 9.72 4.32 -8.55
CA VAL A 155 8.33 3.82 -8.51
C VAL A 155 7.60 4.31 -7.25
N SER A 156 8.29 4.44 -6.10
CA SER A 156 7.68 5.01 -4.90
C SER A 156 7.25 6.46 -5.10
N ASP A 157 8.08 7.26 -5.81
CA ASP A 157 7.73 8.63 -6.20
C ASP A 157 6.48 8.66 -7.10
N ASP A 158 6.43 7.79 -8.11
CA ASP A 158 5.31 7.71 -9.04
C ASP A 158 4.02 7.30 -8.29
N VAL A 159 4.08 6.24 -7.48
CA VAL A 159 2.94 5.74 -6.69
C VAL A 159 2.43 6.82 -5.73
N TYR A 160 3.32 7.52 -5.02
CA TYR A 160 2.96 8.62 -4.15
C TYR A 160 2.21 9.73 -4.89
N LYS A 161 2.75 10.18 -6.03
CA LYS A 161 2.11 11.20 -6.87
C LYS A 161 0.73 10.75 -7.35
N ILE A 162 0.60 9.48 -7.75
CA ILE A 162 -0.68 8.90 -8.17
C ILE A 162 -1.71 8.98 -7.03
N ILE A 163 -1.34 8.51 -5.82
CA ILE A 163 -2.25 8.51 -4.67
C ILE A 163 -2.71 9.94 -4.34
N ARG A 164 -1.78 10.92 -4.33
CA ARG A 164 -2.09 12.32 -4.02
C ARG A 164 -2.92 13.00 -5.09
N ASN A 165 -2.59 12.81 -6.38
CA ASN A 165 -3.32 13.41 -7.49
C ASN A 165 -4.77 12.90 -7.56
N GLU A 166 -4.96 11.59 -7.30
CA GLU A 166 -6.28 10.95 -7.28
C GLU A 166 -7.02 11.19 -5.94
N LYS A 167 -6.43 11.96 -5.01
CA LYS A 167 -7.01 12.29 -3.69
C LYS A 167 -7.51 11.06 -2.94
N LYS A 168 -6.71 10.01 -2.89
CA LYS A 168 -7.07 8.77 -2.22
C LYS A 168 -6.42 8.69 -0.83
N SER A 169 -7.16 8.12 0.13
CA SER A 169 -6.56 7.65 1.37
C SER A 169 -5.85 6.33 1.12
N ALA A 170 -4.76 6.06 1.83
CA ALA A 170 -4.03 4.81 1.64
C ALA A 170 -3.52 4.21 2.96
N ILE A 171 -3.55 2.89 3.06
CA ILE A 171 -2.81 2.13 4.07
C ILE A 171 -1.69 1.39 3.35
N LEU A 172 -0.45 1.79 3.63
CA LEU A 172 0.76 1.16 3.12
C LEU A 172 1.29 0.18 4.17
N VAL A 173 1.60 -1.02 3.75
CA VAL A 173 2.28 -2.02 4.58
C VAL A 173 3.69 -2.19 4.08
N THR A 174 4.68 -2.04 4.96
CA THR A 174 6.09 -2.25 4.64
C THR A 174 6.88 -2.68 5.86
N HIS A 175 8.08 -3.20 5.64
CA HIS A 175 9.12 -3.42 6.65
C HIS A 175 10.30 -2.45 6.47
N ASP A 176 10.25 -1.56 5.47
CA ASP A 176 11.29 -0.56 5.18
C ASP A 176 10.94 0.77 5.86
N ILE A 177 11.79 1.19 6.81
CA ILE A 177 11.63 2.45 7.56
C ILE A 177 11.69 3.66 6.63
N SER A 178 12.59 3.62 5.63
CA SER A 178 12.73 4.73 4.70
C SER A 178 11.52 4.91 3.80
N GLU A 179 10.88 3.80 3.38
CA GLU A 179 9.60 3.85 2.67
C GLU A 179 8.51 4.44 3.57
N ALA A 180 8.39 3.93 4.81
CA ALA A 180 7.41 4.40 5.76
C ALA A 180 7.49 5.92 5.99
N ILE A 181 8.67 6.47 6.24
CA ILE A 181 8.86 7.91 6.45
C ILE A 181 8.61 8.69 5.17
N SER A 182 9.14 8.22 4.04
CA SER A 182 9.10 8.98 2.77
C SER A 182 7.74 8.98 2.09
N MET A 183 6.85 8.04 2.41
CA MET A 183 5.55 7.89 1.74
C MET A 183 4.37 8.42 2.56
N SER A 184 4.50 8.52 3.90
CA SER A 184 3.35 8.60 4.80
C SER A 184 3.16 9.96 5.46
N ASP A 185 1.94 10.19 5.92
CA ASP A 185 1.60 11.25 6.88
C ASP A 185 1.68 10.72 8.31
N LYS A 186 1.34 9.43 8.49
CA LYS A 186 1.47 8.74 9.78
C LYS A 186 2.12 7.37 9.61
N VAL A 187 2.91 6.98 10.60
CA VAL A 187 3.53 5.64 10.69
C VAL A 187 3.11 4.98 11.99
N ALA A 188 2.38 3.88 11.90
CA ALA A 188 2.06 3.02 13.02
C ALA A 188 3.10 1.89 13.10
N VAL A 189 3.89 1.87 14.16
CA VAL A 189 4.89 0.83 14.40
C VAL A 189 4.25 -0.36 15.09
N LEU A 190 4.43 -1.54 14.50
CA LEU A 190 3.88 -2.80 14.98
C LEU A 190 4.93 -3.60 15.74
N SER A 191 4.51 -4.29 16.80
CA SER A 191 5.35 -5.28 17.49
C SER A 191 5.52 -6.56 16.67
N THR A 192 6.40 -7.45 17.14
CA THR A 192 6.40 -8.87 16.75
C THR A 192 5.09 -9.54 17.16
N ARG A 193 4.88 -10.77 16.72
CA ARG A 193 3.67 -11.56 17.01
C ARG A 193 3.56 -11.93 18.50
N PRO A 194 2.39 -11.77 19.15
CA PRO A 194 1.17 -11.15 18.61
C PRO A 194 1.35 -9.64 18.39
N ALA A 195 1.03 -9.18 17.16
CA ALA A 195 1.24 -7.78 16.82
C ALA A 195 0.26 -6.86 17.54
N THR A 196 0.81 -5.79 18.08
CA THR A 196 0.10 -4.63 18.64
C THR A 196 0.62 -3.36 17.99
N VAL A 197 -0.15 -2.29 17.99
CA VAL A 197 0.37 -0.97 17.65
C VAL A 197 1.16 -0.46 18.84
N LYS A 198 2.49 -0.32 18.71
CA LYS A 198 3.35 0.22 19.74
C LYS A 198 3.18 1.72 19.88
N ASN A 199 3.38 2.43 18.77
CA ASN A 199 3.24 3.88 18.67
C ASN A 199 2.76 4.29 17.28
N ILE A 200 2.19 5.50 17.20
CA ILE A 200 1.84 6.14 15.93
C ILE A 200 2.60 7.48 15.87
N TYR A 201 3.38 7.68 14.81
CA TYR A 201 4.16 8.88 14.56
C TYR A 201 3.55 9.69 13.43
N ASN A 202 3.31 10.98 13.68
CA ASN A 202 3.00 11.93 12.61
C ASN A 202 4.30 12.32 11.90
N ILE A 203 4.30 12.27 10.57
CA ILE A 203 5.47 12.57 9.74
C ILE A 203 5.28 13.94 9.09
N ASN A 204 5.79 14.97 9.72
CA ASN A 204 5.57 16.37 9.33
C ASN A 204 6.71 16.89 8.43
N LEU A 205 7.18 16.08 7.47
CA LEU A 205 8.30 16.44 6.59
C LEU A 205 7.88 17.27 5.37
N ARG A 206 6.56 17.44 5.13
CA ARG A 206 6.01 18.07 3.92
C ARG A 206 5.08 19.26 4.19
N GLU A 207 4.90 19.67 5.44
CA GLU A 207 3.90 20.67 5.86
C GLU A 207 3.92 21.99 5.05
N ASN A 208 5.05 22.33 4.42
CA ASN A 208 5.18 23.56 3.62
C ASN A 208 5.81 23.31 2.23
N GLN A 209 5.94 22.07 1.78
CA GLN A 209 6.65 21.74 0.55
C GLN A 209 6.03 20.52 -0.14
N ASN A 210 5.74 20.64 -1.44
CA ASN A 210 5.32 19.49 -2.28
C ASN A 210 6.50 18.56 -2.60
N LEU A 211 7.10 17.97 -1.56
CA LEU A 211 8.24 17.08 -1.72
C LEU A 211 7.80 15.68 -2.12
N THR A 212 8.51 15.11 -3.09
CA THR A 212 8.37 13.70 -3.43
C THR A 212 9.04 12.81 -2.36
N PRO A 213 8.72 11.51 -2.28
CA PRO A 213 9.41 10.56 -1.42
C PRO A 213 10.93 10.59 -1.56
N LEU A 214 11.44 10.69 -2.79
CA LEU A 214 12.88 10.78 -3.05
C LEU A 214 13.49 12.08 -2.49
N GLN A 215 12.81 13.22 -2.68
CA GLN A 215 13.25 14.51 -2.13
C GLN A 215 13.19 14.54 -0.61
N THR A 216 12.15 13.95 -0.02
CA THR A 216 11.96 13.87 1.44
C THR A 216 13.13 13.17 2.12
N ARG A 217 13.75 12.17 1.49
CA ARG A 217 14.92 11.44 2.02
C ARG A 217 16.17 12.30 2.16
N ASN A 218 16.24 13.45 1.47
CA ASN A 218 17.39 14.35 1.48
C ASN A 218 17.29 15.48 2.52
N ILE A 219 16.19 15.60 3.24
CA ILE A 219 16.05 16.61 4.29
C ILE A 219 16.64 16.13 5.63
N PRO A 220 17.31 17.02 6.39
CA PRO A 220 17.95 16.63 7.66
C PRO A 220 17.00 15.99 8.67
N GLN A 221 15.76 16.46 8.75
CA GLN A 221 14.71 15.94 9.64
C GLN A 221 14.33 14.49 9.35
N PHE A 222 14.58 13.99 8.12
CA PHE A 222 14.34 12.60 7.78
C PHE A 222 15.15 11.65 8.67
N GLN A 223 16.41 11.99 8.94
CA GLN A 223 17.29 11.18 9.80
C GLN A 223 16.77 11.11 11.23
N GLU A 224 16.18 12.17 11.76
CA GLU A 224 15.60 12.17 13.10
C GLU A 224 14.43 11.18 13.23
N TYR A 225 13.53 11.13 12.20
CA TYR A 225 12.46 10.14 12.17
C TYR A 225 13.02 8.73 11.99
N PHE A 226 14.01 8.56 11.12
CA PHE A 226 14.64 7.26 10.91
C PHE A 226 15.23 6.70 12.20
N ASP A 227 16.00 7.50 12.96
CA ASP A 227 16.62 7.07 14.22
C ASP A 227 15.56 6.73 15.29
N LYS A 228 14.46 7.47 15.34
CA LYS A 228 13.33 7.18 16.25
C LYS A 228 12.67 5.86 15.93
N LEU A 229 12.32 5.66 14.67
CA LEU A 229 11.63 4.45 14.20
C LEU A 229 12.55 3.22 14.27
N TRP A 230 13.86 3.40 13.97
CA TRP A 230 14.85 2.34 14.07
C TRP A 230 14.97 1.81 15.49
N LYS A 231 15.12 2.69 16.48
CA LYS A 231 15.21 2.31 17.90
C LYS A 231 14.00 1.50 18.37
N GLU A 232 12.81 1.87 17.89
CA GLU A 232 11.58 1.18 18.26
C GLU A 232 11.42 -0.15 17.51
N PHE A 233 11.90 -0.21 16.28
CA PHE A 233 11.90 -1.42 15.47
C PHE A 233 12.90 -2.44 15.97
N ASP A 234 14.13 -2.02 16.28
CA ASP A 234 15.24 -2.86 16.80
C ASP A 234 14.89 -3.50 18.15
N SER A 235 14.17 -2.79 19.01
CA SER A 235 13.66 -3.34 20.28
C SER A 235 12.71 -4.55 20.09
N ASN A 236 12.33 -4.89 18.86
CA ASN A 236 11.56 -6.08 18.51
C ASN A 236 12.43 -7.34 18.29
N GLU A 237 13.71 -7.18 17.92
CA GLU A 237 14.60 -8.30 17.61
C GLU A 237 15.34 -8.85 18.85
N THR A 238 15.33 -8.12 19.96
CA THR A 238 16.09 -8.46 21.17
C THR A 238 15.30 -9.30 22.20
N ARG A 239 14.23 -10.00 21.75
CA ARG A 239 13.49 -10.93 22.64
C ARG A 239 13.30 -12.30 22.01
#